data_cfec9078a37617a5c9ac5f92f6576b6e
#
_entry.id   cfec9078a37617a5c9ac5f92f6576b6e
#
_cell.length_a   1.000
_cell.length_b   1.000
_cell.length_c   1.000
_cell.angle_alpha   90.00
_cell.angle_beta   90.00
_cell.angle_gamma   90.00
#
_symmetry.space_group_name_H-M   'P 1'
#
loop_
_entity.id
_entity.type
_entity.pdbx_description
1 polymer ?
#
loop_
_entity_poly.entity_id
_entity_poly.type
_entity_poly.pdbx_seq_one_letter_code
_entity_poly.pdbx_strand_id
1 'polypeptide(L)'
;HTIKNDSYYHYAVQRKVIRKEWDEPLTEENASSTFYGGDLDGIVERLPYLQGIGVTALYLNPIFTAPSNHKYDTEDYYQVDPYLGGNDALVRLREETQKLGMRLILDGVFNHTGDTHPWFDRYQQRTEGAFYDPASPHRLRFTFTADGRVLDWKGNSTLPKLDFSSQAVVDSVYQADDSVLRHWLREPYQIDGWRLDVVHMLGEGGTARGNLHH
;
A
#
# COMPACT_ATOMS: atom_id res chain seq x y z
N HIS A 1 10.40 -2.50 -19.04
CA HIS A 1 9.12 -1.86 -19.39
C HIS A 1 9.14 -0.40 -19.02
N THR A 2 8.65 0.41 -19.90
CA THR A 2 8.65 1.87 -19.79
C THR A 2 7.28 2.33 -19.33
N ILE A 3 7.19 3.19 -18.34
CA ILE A 3 5.92 3.84 -17.98
C ILE A 3 5.36 4.51 -19.23
N LYS A 4 4.25 4.01 -19.75
CA LYS A 4 3.70 4.44 -21.04
C LYS A 4 2.93 5.76 -21.00
N ASN A 5 2.66 6.30 -19.80
CA ASN A 5 1.86 7.50 -19.64
C ASN A 5 2.66 8.61 -18.94
N ASP A 6 3.17 9.55 -19.70
CA ASP A 6 3.96 10.68 -19.20
C ASP A 6 3.12 11.76 -18.48
N SER A 7 1.78 11.60 -18.48
CA SER A 7 0.86 12.63 -17.98
C SER A 7 0.12 12.21 -16.71
N TYR A 8 0.54 11.13 -16.02
CA TYR A 8 -0.11 10.79 -14.78
C TYR A 8 0.10 11.87 -13.74
N TYR A 9 -1.00 12.39 -13.26
CA TYR A 9 -1.05 13.41 -12.23
C TYR A 9 -2.00 12.96 -11.14
N HIS A 10 -1.51 12.83 -9.93
CA HIS A 10 -2.37 12.50 -8.81
C HIS A 10 -3.09 13.77 -8.34
N TYR A 11 -4.34 13.92 -8.76
CA TYR A 11 -5.13 15.14 -8.53
C TYR A 11 -5.22 15.54 -7.06
N ALA A 12 -5.42 14.58 -6.18
CA ALA A 12 -5.62 14.84 -4.76
C ALA A 12 -4.42 15.53 -4.11
N VAL A 13 -3.21 15.12 -4.47
CA VAL A 13 -1.97 15.68 -3.88
C VAL A 13 -1.24 16.65 -4.81
N GLN A 14 -1.79 16.92 -5.99
CA GLN A 14 -1.18 17.78 -7.01
C GLN A 14 0.29 17.44 -7.30
N ARG A 15 0.63 16.14 -7.25
CA ARG A 15 1.98 15.64 -7.43
C ARG A 15 2.16 15.16 -8.88
N LYS A 16 3.09 15.76 -9.59
CA LYS A 16 3.50 15.34 -10.92
C LYS A 16 4.50 14.20 -10.81
N VAL A 17 4.24 13.11 -11.52
CA VAL A 17 5.22 12.01 -11.67
C VAL A 17 6.39 12.49 -12.53
N ILE A 18 7.60 12.27 -12.03
CA ILE A 18 8.86 12.55 -12.73
C ILE A 18 9.42 11.21 -13.19
N ARG A 19 9.68 11.12 -14.46
CA ARG A 19 10.25 9.94 -15.10
C ARG A 19 11.72 10.14 -15.36
N LYS A 20 12.52 9.13 -15.05
CA LYS A 20 13.96 9.11 -15.29
C LYS A 20 14.39 7.82 -15.96
N GLU A 21 15.46 7.92 -16.73
CA GLU A 21 16.16 6.75 -17.24
C GLU A 21 17.03 6.12 -16.14
N TRP A 22 17.39 4.85 -16.30
CA TRP A 22 18.05 4.06 -15.27
C TRP A 22 19.36 4.67 -14.72
N ASP A 23 20.13 5.35 -15.55
CA ASP A 23 21.42 5.95 -15.23
C ASP A 23 21.33 7.44 -14.82
N GLU A 24 20.14 8.04 -14.83
CA GLU A 24 19.97 9.41 -14.38
C GLU A 24 20.02 9.53 -12.86
N PRO A 25 20.73 10.52 -12.32
CA PRO A 25 20.86 10.67 -10.87
C PRO A 25 19.54 11.07 -10.21
N LEU A 26 19.25 10.50 -9.04
CA LEU A 26 18.15 10.91 -8.19
C LEU A 26 18.46 12.26 -7.55
N THR A 27 17.46 13.15 -7.53
CA THR A 27 17.51 14.42 -6.78
C THR A 27 16.61 14.32 -5.55
N GLU A 28 17.09 14.78 -4.39
CA GLU A 28 16.33 14.68 -3.13
C GLU A 28 14.99 15.40 -3.17
N GLU A 29 14.93 16.55 -3.81
CA GLU A 29 13.75 17.42 -3.89
C GLU A 29 12.50 16.71 -4.45
N ASN A 30 12.68 15.72 -5.33
CA ASN A 30 11.60 15.03 -6.01
C ASN A 30 11.64 13.50 -5.83
N ALA A 31 12.40 13.00 -4.85
CA ALA A 31 12.65 11.57 -4.68
C ALA A 31 11.38 10.73 -4.64
N SER A 32 10.35 11.14 -3.87
CA SER A 32 9.09 10.40 -3.72
C SER A 32 8.17 10.43 -4.95
N SER A 33 8.47 11.27 -5.94
CA SER A 33 7.71 11.42 -7.19
C SER A 33 8.48 10.91 -8.42
N THR A 34 9.70 10.41 -8.23
CA THR A 34 10.58 9.99 -9.32
C THR A 34 10.45 8.47 -9.55
N PHE A 35 10.25 8.08 -10.80
CA PHE A 35 10.09 6.69 -11.23
C PHE A 35 11.10 6.35 -12.32
N TYR A 36 11.75 5.19 -12.18
CA TYR A 36 12.73 4.64 -13.13
C TYR A 36 12.13 3.53 -14.02
N GLY A 37 10.84 3.22 -13.89
CA GLY A 37 10.10 2.34 -14.79
C GLY A 37 10.23 0.85 -14.50
N GLY A 38 10.80 0.43 -13.37
CA GLY A 38 10.74 -0.97 -12.94
C GLY A 38 9.31 -1.38 -12.57
N ASP A 39 8.88 -2.58 -13.00
CA ASP A 39 7.55 -3.12 -12.77
C ASP A 39 7.56 -4.63 -12.50
N LEU A 40 6.38 -5.23 -12.26
CA LEU A 40 6.27 -6.66 -11.95
C LEU A 40 6.61 -7.54 -13.15
N ASP A 41 6.32 -7.12 -14.38
CA ASP A 41 6.70 -7.85 -15.58
C ASP A 41 8.23 -7.86 -15.78
N GLY A 42 8.91 -6.77 -15.41
CA GLY A 42 10.37 -6.73 -15.38
C GLY A 42 10.97 -7.71 -14.37
N ILE A 43 10.30 -7.97 -13.23
CA ILE A 43 10.70 -9.03 -12.31
C ILE A 43 10.56 -10.40 -12.98
N VAL A 44 9.42 -10.66 -13.66
CA VAL A 44 9.19 -11.92 -14.40
C VAL A 44 10.34 -12.20 -15.36
N GLU A 45 10.77 -11.21 -16.14
CA GLU A 45 11.91 -11.35 -17.06
C GLU A 45 13.22 -11.74 -16.36
N ARG A 46 13.38 -11.37 -15.08
CA ARG A 46 14.60 -11.63 -14.30
C ARG A 46 14.52 -12.85 -13.39
N LEU A 47 13.40 -13.55 -13.32
CA LEU A 47 13.26 -14.74 -12.48
C LEU A 47 14.31 -15.83 -12.75
N PRO A 48 14.68 -16.15 -14.04
CA PRO A 48 15.74 -17.13 -14.28
C PRO A 48 17.09 -16.73 -13.70
N TYR A 49 17.44 -15.45 -13.77
CA TYR A 49 18.67 -14.93 -13.15
C TYR A 49 18.61 -15.07 -11.63
N LEU A 50 17.51 -14.66 -10.99
CA LEU A 50 17.33 -14.74 -9.55
C LEU A 50 17.41 -16.20 -9.06
N GLN A 51 16.78 -17.13 -9.78
CA GLN A 51 16.87 -18.56 -9.50
C GLN A 51 18.33 -19.05 -9.61
N GLY A 52 19.04 -18.63 -10.64
CA GLY A 52 20.44 -19.02 -10.88
C GLY A 52 21.40 -18.61 -9.78
N ILE A 53 21.11 -17.53 -9.04
CA ILE A 53 21.88 -17.10 -7.86
C ILE A 53 21.33 -17.64 -6.53
N GLY A 54 20.33 -18.54 -6.58
CA GLY A 54 19.80 -19.24 -5.40
C GLY A 54 18.67 -18.53 -4.66
N VAL A 55 18.01 -17.54 -5.24
CA VAL A 55 16.82 -16.89 -4.64
C VAL A 55 15.66 -17.88 -4.62
N THR A 56 15.05 -18.07 -3.45
CA THR A 56 13.91 -18.96 -3.23
C THR A 56 12.63 -18.26 -2.80
N ALA A 57 12.70 -16.98 -2.50
CA ALA A 57 11.56 -16.15 -2.13
C ALA A 57 11.77 -14.71 -2.60
N LEU A 58 10.71 -14.08 -3.08
CA LEU A 58 10.65 -12.66 -3.37
C LEU A 58 9.80 -11.97 -2.30
N TYR A 59 10.36 -10.96 -1.68
CA TYR A 59 9.62 -9.99 -0.91
C TYR A 59 9.54 -8.69 -1.72
N LEU A 60 8.34 -8.21 -1.96
CA LEU A 60 8.10 -6.97 -2.67
C LEU A 60 7.84 -5.84 -1.67
N ASN A 61 8.52 -4.71 -1.84
CA ASN A 61 8.09 -3.44 -1.22
C ASN A 61 6.64 -3.15 -1.62
N PRO A 62 5.93 -2.20 -0.96
CA PRO A 62 4.52 -1.96 -1.25
C PRO A 62 4.24 -1.78 -2.75
N ILE A 63 3.23 -2.46 -3.24
CA ILE A 63 2.85 -2.47 -4.67
C ILE A 63 1.46 -1.89 -4.94
N PHE A 64 0.69 -1.59 -3.89
CA PHE A 64 -0.69 -1.11 -4.03
C PHE A 64 -0.74 0.34 -4.50
N THR A 65 -1.87 0.73 -5.09
CA THR A 65 -2.08 2.09 -5.58
C THR A 65 -1.81 3.11 -4.46
N ALA A 66 -0.95 4.06 -4.76
CA ALA A 66 -0.54 5.13 -3.84
C ALA A 66 0.06 6.31 -4.60
N PRO A 67 -0.03 7.54 -4.06
CA PRO A 67 0.50 8.74 -4.70
C PRO A 67 2.02 8.77 -4.82
N SER A 68 2.74 8.18 -3.86
CA SER A 68 4.21 8.14 -3.87
C SER A 68 4.77 6.97 -4.67
N ASN A 69 6.04 7.04 -5.03
CA ASN A 69 6.76 5.93 -5.64
C ASN A 69 7.07 4.80 -4.64
N HIS A 70 7.23 5.13 -3.35
CA HIS A 70 7.48 4.13 -2.30
C HIS A 70 6.23 3.38 -1.84
N LYS A 71 5.04 3.94 -2.09
CA LYS A 71 3.70 3.35 -1.89
C LYS A 71 3.35 2.95 -0.46
N TYR A 72 4.07 3.46 0.55
CA TYR A 72 3.67 3.32 1.95
C TYR A 72 2.46 4.19 2.32
N ASP A 73 2.04 5.12 1.47
CA ASP A 73 0.83 5.94 1.57
C ASP A 73 -0.32 5.31 0.76
N THR A 74 -0.71 4.07 1.10
CA THR A 74 -1.68 3.27 0.35
C THR A 74 -3.01 4.00 0.19
N GLU A 75 -3.49 4.07 -1.06
CA GLU A 75 -4.80 4.62 -1.43
C GLU A 75 -5.84 3.52 -1.70
N ASP A 76 -5.44 2.38 -2.26
CA ASP A 76 -6.33 1.25 -2.51
C ASP A 76 -5.60 -0.08 -2.27
N TYR A 77 -6.06 -0.83 -1.26
CA TYR A 77 -5.48 -2.12 -0.89
C TYR A 77 -5.85 -3.28 -1.84
N TYR A 78 -6.79 -3.08 -2.77
CA TYR A 78 -7.27 -4.13 -3.68
C TYR A 78 -6.77 -3.94 -5.12
N GLN A 79 -5.98 -2.89 -5.36
CA GLN A 79 -5.40 -2.58 -6.66
C GLN A 79 -3.88 -2.47 -6.59
N VAL A 80 -3.21 -3.33 -7.34
CA VAL A 80 -1.80 -3.12 -7.65
C VAL A 80 -1.67 -1.86 -8.50
N ASP A 81 -0.70 -1.03 -8.17
CA ASP A 81 -0.50 0.23 -8.87
C ASP A 81 -0.31 0.02 -10.39
N PRO A 82 -1.02 0.78 -11.24
CA PRO A 82 -0.89 0.67 -12.70
C PRO A 82 0.54 0.86 -13.22
N TYR A 83 1.37 1.65 -12.53
CA TYR A 83 2.79 1.80 -12.88
C TYR A 83 3.60 0.53 -12.67
N LEU A 84 3.12 -0.38 -11.84
CA LEU A 84 3.74 -1.68 -11.61
C LEU A 84 3.11 -2.80 -12.46
N GLY A 85 2.13 -2.46 -13.31
CA GLY A 85 1.47 -3.39 -14.24
C GLY A 85 0.09 -3.87 -13.79
N GLY A 86 -0.42 -3.38 -12.64
CA GLY A 86 -1.75 -3.71 -12.13
C GLY A 86 -1.90 -5.16 -11.66
N ASN A 87 -3.13 -5.54 -11.33
CA ASN A 87 -3.44 -6.86 -10.78
C ASN A 87 -3.04 -8.02 -11.69
N ASP A 88 -3.19 -7.85 -13.00
CA ASP A 88 -2.83 -8.90 -13.97
C ASP A 88 -1.32 -9.21 -14.00
N ALA A 89 -0.48 -8.19 -13.78
CA ALA A 89 0.96 -8.39 -13.68
C ALA A 89 1.34 -9.18 -12.42
N LEU A 90 0.63 -8.97 -11.30
CA LEU A 90 0.84 -9.77 -10.10
C LEU A 90 0.44 -11.23 -10.31
N VAL A 91 -0.66 -11.49 -11.01
CA VAL A 91 -1.08 -12.85 -11.37
C VAL A 91 0.01 -13.53 -12.20
N ARG A 92 0.52 -12.86 -13.25
CA ARG A 92 1.62 -13.40 -14.06
C ARG A 92 2.88 -13.67 -13.22
N LEU A 93 3.26 -12.74 -12.37
CA LEU A 93 4.42 -12.93 -11.49
C LEU A 93 4.21 -14.14 -10.55
N ARG A 94 3.00 -14.30 -10.01
CA ARG A 94 2.66 -15.44 -9.15
C ARG A 94 2.78 -16.77 -9.89
N GLU A 95 2.20 -16.87 -11.09
CA GLU A 95 2.28 -18.07 -11.94
C GLU A 95 3.73 -18.46 -12.24
N GLU A 96 4.57 -17.50 -12.62
CA GLU A 96 5.97 -17.76 -12.95
C GLU A 96 6.81 -18.11 -11.70
N THR A 97 6.58 -17.44 -10.56
CA THR A 97 7.25 -17.83 -9.29
C THR A 97 6.88 -19.23 -8.85
N GLN A 98 5.61 -19.64 -9.00
CA GLN A 98 5.16 -21.01 -8.68
C GLN A 98 5.88 -22.07 -9.54
N LYS A 99 6.00 -21.85 -10.86
CA LYS A 99 6.73 -22.76 -11.76
C LYS A 99 8.18 -22.98 -11.34
N LEU A 100 8.79 -21.98 -10.73
CA LEU A 100 10.17 -22.00 -10.27
C LEU A 100 10.31 -22.45 -8.78
N GLY A 101 9.21 -22.74 -8.10
CA GLY A 101 9.21 -23.08 -6.68
C GLY A 101 9.58 -21.91 -5.75
N MET A 102 9.49 -20.70 -6.24
CA MET A 102 9.76 -19.48 -5.46
C MET A 102 8.51 -19.01 -4.70
N ARG A 103 8.72 -18.49 -3.49
CA ARG A 103 7.66 -17.88 -2.69
C ARG A 103 7.52 -16.41 -3.02
N LEU A 104 6.30 -15.89 -2.88
CA LEU A 104 5.95 -14.48 -3.12
C LEU A 104 5.36 -13.88 -1.83
N ILE A 105 6.00 -12.84 -1.30
CA ILE A 105 5.63 -12.16 -0.06
C ILE A 105 5.35 -10.69 -0.39
N LEU A 106 4.21 -10.16 0.05
CA LEU A 106 3.88 -8.75 -0.12
C LEU A 106 4.09 -7.95 1.17
N ASP A 107 4.26 -6.64 1.02
CA ASP A 107 4.32 -5.70 2.14
C ASP A 107 2.91 -5.31 2.57
N GLY A 108 2.57 -5.55 3.83
CA GLY A 108 1.32 -5.20 4.46
C GLY A 108 1.47 -3.91 5.26
N VAL A 109 1.12 -2.77 4.65
CA VAL A 109 1.13 -1.46 5.28
C VAL A 109 -0.21 -1.22 5.97
N PHE A 110 -0.39 -1.80 7.16
CA PHE A 110 -1.68 -1.77 7.87
C PHE A 110 -1.70 -0.88 9.12
N ASN A 111 -0.58 -0.27 9.48
CA ASN A 111 -0.55 0.69 10.58
C ASN A 111 -1.28 2.01 10.24
N HIS A 112 -1.27 2.39 8.99
CA HIS A 112 -1.84 3.64 8.47
C HIS A 112 -2.28 3.47 7.02
N THR A 113 -3.09 4.41 6.53
CA THR A 113 -3.37 4.58 5.09
C THR A 113 -2.64 5.82 4.57
N GLY A 114 -2.68 6.04 3.26
CA GLY A 114 -2.48 7.38 2.71
C GLY A 114 -3.67 8.29 3.06
N ASP A 115 -3.46 9.59 3.08
CA ASP A 115 -4.52 10.55 3.32
C ASP A 115 -5.47 10.72 2.11
N THR A 116 -5.11 10.14 0.97
CA THR A 116 -5.96 10.00 -0.23
C THR A 116 -6.86 8.77 -0.19
N HIS A 117 -6.62 7.82 0.75
CA HIS A 117 -7.43 6.61 0.85
C HIS A 117 -8.92 6.93 1.04
N PRO A 118 -9.86 6.23 0.37
CA PRO A 118 -11.30 6.50 0.46
C PRO A 118 -11.86 6.56 1.87
N TRP A 119 -11.32 5.80 2.81
CA TRP A 119 -11.75 5.84 4.20
C TRP A 119 -11.41 7.17 4.89
N PHE A 120 -10.31 7.83 4.52
CA PHE A 120 -9.88 9.10 5.10
C PHE A 120 -10.31 10.30 4.28
N ASP A 121 -9.96 10.29 2.98
CA ASP A 121 -10.33 11.25 1.95
C ASP A 121 -10.11 12.72 2.36
N ARG A 122 -8.87 13.06 2.69
CA ARG A 122 -8.50 14.45 3.04
C ARG A 122 -8.91 15.48 2.00
N TYR A 123 -8.96 15.08 0.73
CA TYR A 123 -9.13 15.98 -0.40
C TYR A 123 -10.55 16.01 -0.97
N GLN A 124 -11.50 15.39 -0.27
CA GLN A 124 -12.93 15.36 -0.65
C GLN A 124 -13.16 14.84 -2.09
N GLN A 125 -12.42 13.81 -2.45
CA GLN A 125 -12.58 13.14 -3.74
C GLN A 125 -13.84 12.24 -3.75
N ARG A 126 -14.35 11.93 -2.58
CA ARG A 126 -15.50 11.03 -2.34
C ARG A 126 -16.47 11.66 -1.34
N THR A 127 -17.60 11.01 -1.11
CA THR A 127 -18.68 11.56 -0.28
C THR A 127 -18.64 11.10 1.18
N GLU A 128 -17.83 10.09 1.53
CA GLU A 128 -17.91 9.39 2.82
C GLU A 128 -16.60 9.38 3.62
N GLY A 129 -15.62 10.19 3.23
CA GLY A 129 -14.33 10.23 3.91
C GLY A 129 -14.40 10.72 5.35
N ALA A 130 -13.60 10.09 6.21
CA ALA A 130 -13.60 10.37 7.66
C ALA A 130 -13.05 11.76 8.01
N PHE A 131 -12.26 12.39 7.15
CA PHE A 131 -11.54 13.61 7.52
C PHE A 131 -12.47 14.79 7.76
N TYR A 132 -13.43 15.01 6.88
CA TYR A 132 -14.34 16.16 6.96
C TYR A 132 -15.68 15.87 7.59
N ASP A 133 -16.15 14.63 7.51
CA ASP A 133 -17.47 14.27 8.02
C ASP A 133 -17.38 13.49 9.33
N PRO A 134 -17.74 14.11 10.47
CA PRO A 134 -17.82 13.39 11.75
C PRO A 134 -18.86 12.25 11.77
N ALA A 135 -19.85 12.28 10.87
CA ALA A 135 -20.87 11.24 10.74
C ALA A 135 -20.46 10.13 9.74
N SER A 136 -19.30 10.24 9.11
CA SER A 136 -18.79 9.26 8.16
C SER A 136 -18.80 7.84 8.75
N PRO A 137 -19.23 6.81 8.00
CA PRO A 137 -19.11 5.42 8.42
C PRO A 137 -17.66 4.98 8.61
N HIS A 138 -16.71 5.75 8.04
CA HIS A 138 -15.28 5.50 8.19
C HIS A 138 -14.64 6.21 9.38
N ARG A 139 -15.41 7.06 10.11
CA ARG A 139 -14.87 7.86 11.22
C ARG A 139 -14.22 7.00 12.30
N LEU A 140 -14.82 5.86 12.62
CA LEU A 140 -14.32 4.91 13.63
C LEU A 140 -13.06 4.14 13.21
N ARG A 141 -12.60 4.30 11.98
CA ARG A 141 -11.34 3.67 11.52
C ARG A 141 -10.09 4.43 11.96
N PHE A 142 -10.27 5.65 12.44
CA PHE A 142 -9.19 6.56 12.84
C PHE A 142 -9.45 7.13 14.21
N THR A 143 -8.40 7.45 14.96
CA THR A 143 -8.52 8.15 16.25
C THR A 143 -8.41 9.65 16.04
N PHE A 144 -9.47 10.38 16.36
CA PHE A 144 -9.49 11.84 16.37
C PHE A 144 -9.38 12.37 17.79
N THR A 145 -8.50 13.33 18.00
CA THR A 145 -8.32 14.01 19.29
C THR A 145 -9.43 15.03 19.53
N ALA A 146 -9.58 15.51 20.77
CA ALA A 146 -10.62 16.47 21.13
C ALA A 146 -10.50 17.82 20.39
N ASP A 147 -9.30 18.18 19.93
CA ASP A 147 -9.01 19.36 19.11
C ASP A 147 -9.14 19.10 17.59
N GLY A 148 -9.68 17.93 17.22
CA GLY A 148 -9.99 17.58 15.84
C GLY A 148 -8.81 17.06 15.02
N ARG A 149 -7.61 16.93 15.59
CA ARG A 149 -6.48 16.29 14.91
C ARG A 149 -6.67 14.78 14.84
N VAL A 150 -6.11 14.13 13.83
CA VAL A 150 -6.05 12.68 13.72
C VAL A 150 -4.68 12.20 14.20
N LEU A 151 -4.65 11.04 14.83
CA LEU A 151 -3.38 10.35 15.07
C LEU A 151 -2.78 9.92 13.74
N ASP A 152 -1.48 10.13 13.59
CA ASP A 152 -0.73 9.80 12.39
C ASP A 152 0.55 9.03 12.71
N TRP A 153 1.25 8.58 11.67
CA TRP A 153 2.52 7.90 11.84
C TRP A 153 3.65 8.91 12.09
N LYS A 154 4.11 9.00 13.34
CA LYS A 154 5.27 9.82 13.77
C LYS A 154 5.19 11.30 13.38
N GLY A 155 4.02 11.90 13.41
CA GLY A 155 3.82 13.31 13.03
C GLY A 155 3.70 13.56 11.54
N ASN A 156 3.59 12.51 10.73
CA ASN A 156 3.36 12.64 9.31
C ASN A 156 1.85 12.65 9.01
N SER A 157 1.29 13.82 8.84
CA SER A 157 -0.15 14.02 8.64
C SER A 157 -0.70 13.38 7.35
N THR A 158 0.16 13.01 6.39
CA THR A 158 -0.28 12.29 5.19
C THR A 158 -0.47 10.80 5.40
N LEU A 159 -0.16 10.30 6.60
CA LEU A 159 -0.23 8.89 6.98
C LEU A 159 -1.14 8.71 8.22
N PRO A 160 -2.47 8.92 8.09
CA PRO A 160 -3.42 8.76 9.18
C PRO A 160 -3.41 7.32 9.68
N LYS A 161 -3.27 7.17 11.01
CA LYS A 161 -3.12 5.87 11.67
C LYS A 161 -4.47 5.18 11.80
N LEU A 162 -4.52 3.88 11.46
CA LEU A 162 -5.69 3.02 11.67
C LEU A 162 -5.84 2.66 13.16
N ASP A 163 -7.08 2.66 13.64
CA ASP A 163 -7.44 2.30 15.00
C ASP A 163 -7.88 0.83 15.07
N PHE A 164 -6.97 -0.06 15.45
CA PHE A 164 -7.26 -1.49 15.62
C PHE A 164 -8.15 -1.84 16.81
N SER A 165 -8.55 -0.89 17.63
CA SER A 165 -9.65 -1.09 18.59
C SER A 165 -11.03 -1.06 17.89
N SER A 166 -11.09 -0.58 16.65
CA SER A 166 -12.28 -0.57 15.81
C SER A 166 -12.48 -1.91 15.11
N GLN A 167 -13.63 -2.54 15.34
CA GLN A 167 -14.00 -3.76 14.63
C GLN A 167 -14.01 -3.57 13.11
N ALA A 168 -14.38 -2.38 12.64
CA ALA A 168 -14.39 -2.06 11.21
C ALA A 168 -13.00 -2.10 10.58
N VAL A 169 -11.92 -1.78 11.32
CA VAL A 169 -10.53 -1.95 10.86
C VAL A 169 -10.15 -3.41 10.87
N VAL A 170 -10.42 -4.10 11.97
CA VAL A 170 -10.14 -5.53 12.15
C VAL A 170 -10.77 -6.37 11.03
N ASP A 171 -12.06 -6.15 10.75
CA ASP A 171 -12.77 -6.83 9.67
C ASP A 171 -12.16 -6.53 8.32
N SER A 172 -11.91 -5.26 8.00
CA SER A 172 -11.38 -4.88 6.69
C SER A 172 -9.97 -5.38 6.45
N VAL A 173 -9.13 -5.43 7.48
CA VAL A 173 -7.72 -5.82 7.32
C VAL A 173 -7.57 -7.35 7.29
N TYR A 174 -8.17 -8.10 8.22
CA TYR A 174 -7.86 -9.53 8.31
C TYR A 174 -9.00 -10.47 8.71
N GLN A 175 -10.07 -10.01 9.39
CA GLN A 175 -11.05 -10.93 9.97
C GLN A 175 -12.16 -11.32 9.00
N ALA A 176 -12.75 -10.37 8.28
CA ALA A 176 -13.80 -10.67 7.31
C ALA A 176 -13.30 -11.51 6.14
N ASP A 177 -14.20 -12.24 5.50
CA ASP A 177 -13.85 -13.10 4.37
C ASP A 177 -13.32 -12.35 3.16
N ASP A 178 -13.77 -11.11 2.96
CA ASP A 178 -13.33 -10.19 1.92
C ASP A 178 -12.21 -9.23 2.39
N SER A 179 -11.62 -9.49 3.57
CA SER A 179 -10.53 -8.68 4.12
C SER A 179 -9.31 -8.64 3.20
N VAL A 180 -8.54 -7.56 3.32
CA VAL A 180 -7.34 -7.34 2.49
C VAL A 180 -6.37 -8.53 2.56
N LEU A 181 -6.06 -9.01 3.76
CA LEU A 181 -5.11 -10.13 3.90
C LEU A 181 -5.61 -11.38 3.18
N ARG A 182 -6.90 -11.71 3.32
CA ARG A 182 -7.48 -12.92 2.72
C ARG A 182 -7.64 -12.80 1.22
N HIS A 183 -7.95 -11.61 0.71
CA HIS A 183 -8.10 -11.37 -0.73
C HIS A 183 -6.84 -11.80 -1.51
N TRP A 184 -5.68 -11.39 -1.08
CA TRP A 184 -4.42 -11.68 -1.76
C TRP A 184 -3.87 -13.09 -1.52
N LEU A 185 -4.30 -13.75 -0.44
CA LEU A 185 -3.97 -15.15 -0.16
C LEU A 185 -4.81 -16.16 -0.96
N ARG A 186 -5.88 -15.71 -1.62
CA ARG A 186 -6.80 -16.54 -2.42
C ARG A 186 -6.51 -16.42 -3.92
N GLU A 187 -7.12 -17.33 -4.68
CA GLU A 187 -7.15 -17.22 -6.14
C GLU A 187 -7.64 -15.83 -6.59
N PRO A 188 -7.07 -15.25 -7.65
CA PRO A 188 -6.00 -15.83 -8.49
C PRO A 188 -4.58 -15.50 -7.98
N TYR A 189 -4.44 -14.73 -6.91
CA TYR A 189 -3.16 -14.19 -6.46
C TYR A 189 -2.33 -15.20 -5.65
N GLN A 190 -2.93 -15.88 -4.67
CA GLN A 190 -2.30 -16.94 -3.85
C GLN A 190 -0.87 -16.62 -3.39
N ILE A 191 -0.65 -15.40 -2.89
CA ILE A 191 0.66 -15.07 -2.32
C ILE A 191 0.99 -16.00 -1.15
N ASP A 192 2.27 -16.22 -0.86
CA ASP A 192 2.71 -17.14 0.21
C ASP A 192 2.70 -16.50 1.60
N GLY A 193 2.64 -15.18 1.70
CA GLY A 193 2.60 -14.51 2.98
C GLY A 193 2.74 -12.98 2.91
N TRP A 194 2.77 -12.39 4.10
CA TRP A 194 2.89 -10.97 4.33
C TRP A 194 4.11 -10.62 5.18
N ARG A 195 4.80 -9.57 4.82
CA ARG A 195 5.66 -8.82 5.74
C ARG A 195 4.83 -7.67 6.30
N LEU A 196 4.71 -7.55 7.60
CA LEU A 196 3.93 -6.49 8.24
C LEU A 196 4.83 -5.29 8.51
N ASP A 197 4.51 -4.17 7.86
CA ASP A 197 5.22 -2.91 8.07
C ASP A 197 4.91 -2.34 9.46
N VAL A 198 5.95 -1.81 10.12
CA VAL A 198 5.90 -1.17 11.45
C VAL A 198 5.00 -1.87 12.47
N VAL A 199 5.00 -3.20 12.46
CA VAL A 199 4.12 -4.04 13.30
C VAL A 199 4.19 -3.70 14.79
N HIS A 200 5.34 -3.24 15.27
CA HIS A 200 5.54 -2.78 16.65
C HIS A 200 4.71 -1.55 17.02
N MET A 201 4.17 -0.83 16.05
CA MET A 201 3.31 0.33 16.26
C MET A 201 1.83 0.05 16.02
N LEU A 202 1.50 -1.15 15.51
CA LEU A 202 0.11 -1.58 15.32
C LEU A 202 -0.63 -1.57 16.66
N GLY A 203 -1.76 -0.88 16.71
CA GLY A 203 -2.56 -0.77 17.92
C GLY A 203 -2.09 0.27 18.95
N GLU A 204 -0.91 0.88 18.83
CA GLU A 204 -0.52 1.99 19.67
C GLU A 204 -1.41 3.22 19.46
N GLY A 205 -1.77 3.91 20.55
CA GLY A 205 -2.52 5.18 20.52
C GLY A 205 -3.99 5.05 20.16
N GLY A 206 -4.52 3.83 20.07
CA GLY A 206 -5.96 3.59 20.01
C GLY A 206 -6.68 4.00 21.29
N THR A 207 -8.01 3.90 21.30
CA THR A 207 -8.84 4.14 22.49
C THR A 207 -8.43 3.22 23.65
N ALA A 208 -8.97 3.42 24.86
CA ALA A 208 -8.56 2.78 26.12
C ALA A 208 -8.47 1.22 26.12
N ARG A 209 -8.83 0.58 25.03
CA ARG A 209 -8.62 -0.86 24.76
C ARG A 209 -7.43 -1.16 23.86
N GLY A 210 -6.62 -0.13 23.56
CA GLY A 210 -5.47 -0.22 22.66
C GLY A 210 -4.55 -1.39 22.99
N ASN A 211 -3.86 -1.89 21.99
CA ASN A 211 -2.85 -2.96 22.08
C ASN A 211 -3.36 -4.36 22.50
N LEU A 212 -4.62 -4.69 22.23
CA LEU A 212 -5.11 -6.06 22.40
C LEU A 212 -4.56 -7.04 21.35
N HIS A 213 -3.76 -6.57 20.40
CA HIS A 213 -3.25 -7.34 19.25
C HIS A 213 -1.72 -7.47 19.23
N HIS A 214 -1.07 -7.23 20.37
CA HIS A 214 0.35 -7.59 20.56
C HIS A 214 0.50 -9.02 20.99
#